data_dde8353ec04050a9225c59bc9daf2f22
#
_entry.id   dde8353ec04050a9225c59bc9daf2f22
#
_cell.length_a   1.000
_cell.length_b   1.000
_cell.length_c   1.000
_cell.angle_alpha   90.00
_cell.angle_beta   90.00
_cell.angle_gamma   90.00
#
_symmetry.space_group_name_H-M   'P 1'
#
loop_
_entity.id
_entity.type
_entity.pdbx_description
1 polymer ?
#
loop_
_entity_poly.entity_id
_entity_poly.type
_entity_poly.pdbx_seq_one_letter_code
_entity_poly.pdbx_strand_id
1 'polypeptide(L)'
;MKSAAFLRGGNRCALAALLLAAAVLAFAEPARAVTIERMVSPSGIEAWLVRNPTVPLIALEFALRGSADQDPADKAGVANLSADLLDEGAGPYDAMAFHERLERKAIEISFNAGRDYLRGTLRTLKENSEEAFDYLGLSLSQPRFDSEAVERIRAQLMSRLRRETVSPRDVASRNWWATAFPDHPYGRPVEGTLDSLPRISADDLRSYTRRVLARDHLKVAIVGDIDAQGAGALLDRAFGKLPAKAELQMVSPVVAQGLGRRIVIQLDVPQAAVSFGGPGISRSDPDFMAGYIVNHILGGGSFSSRLYREVREKRGLAYGISDSLVWLNYTALMIGSTATRADATGKTIEIIEHEIRRLAEEGPTEDEFSRAKTYLKGSFVLGLDTSNRIASQLLQMQLDNLGIDYMDRRTGLIDAVTLADAKRVAKRLLDNGLLVTVVGRPTGLSSKESE
;
A
#
# COMPACT_ATOMS: atom_id res chain seq x y z
N MET A 1 39.54 -65.78 12.22
CA MET A 1 40.14 -64.46 12.03
C MET A 1 39.43 -63.73 10.90
N LYS A 2 38.24 -63.16 11.10
CA LYS A 2 37.54 -62.21 10.18
C LYS A 2 36.51 -61.43 10.99
N SER A 3 36.89 -60.45 11.82
CA SER A 3 35.94 -59.58 12.53
C SER A 3 36.55 -58.24 13.02
N ALA A 4 37.58 -57.71 12.39
CA ALA A 4 38.18 -56.46 12.83
C ALA A 4 38.22 -55.33 11.77
N ALA A 5 37.60 -55.52 10.57
CA ALA A 5 37.67 -54.55 9.48
C ALA A 5 36.42 -53.65 9.34
N PHE A 6 35.32 -53.94 10.01
CA PHE A 6 34.03 -53.23 9.82
C PHE A 6 33.84 -51.99 10.73
N LEU A 7 34.63 -51.85 11.80
CA LEU A 7 34.51 -50.72 12.74
C LEU A 7 35.38 -49.49 12.40
N ARG A 8 36.26 -49.57 11.43
CA ARG A 8 37.14 -48.44 11.04
C ARG A 8 36.55 -47.54 9.92
N GLY A 9 35.56 -48.02 9.16
CA GLY A 9 34.91 -47.22 8.09
C GLY A 9 33.89 -46.22 8.58
N GLY A 10 33.12 -46.54 9.63
CA GLY A 10 32.06 -45.69 10.17
C GLY A 10 32.53 -44.34 10.77
N ASN A 11 33.68 -44.36 11.46
CA ASN A 11 34.23 -43.16 12.08
C ASN A 11 34.81 -42.15 11.06
N ARG A 12 35.27 -42.64 9.93
CA ARG A 12 35.80 -41.75 8.84
C ARG A 12 34.69 -41.03 8.09
N CYS A 13 33.56 -41.70 7.85
CA CYS A 13 32.41 -41.08 7.22
C CYS A 13 31.71 -40.09 8.19
N ALA A 14 31.63 -40.40 9.47
CA ALA A 14 31.09 -39.48 10.50
C ALA A 14 31.98 -38.23 10.65
N LEU A 15 33.30 -38.39 10.62
CA LEU A 15 34.23 -37.24 10.72
C LEU A 15 34.20 -36.39 9.43
N ALA A 16 34.09 -36.99 8.24
CA ALA A 16 33.94 -36.26 7.00
C ALA A 16 32.59 -35.50 6.93
N ALA A 17 31.50 -36.10 7.41
CA ALA A 17 30.18 -35.42 7.51
C ALA A 17 30.21 -34.25 8.50
N LEU A 18 30.88 -34.41 9.64
CA LEU A 18 31.06 -33.33 10.64
C LEU A 18 31.94 -32.21 10.11
N LEU A 19 33.01 -32.52 9.37
CA LEU A 19 33.85 -31.51 8.73
C LEU A 19 33.13 -30.79 7.59
N LEU A 20 32.27 -31.49 6.82
CA LEU A 20 31.43 -30.87 5.81
C LEU A 20 30.36 -29.96 6.41
N ALA A 21 29.71 -30.39 7.49
CA ALA A 21 28.75 -29.58 8.22
C ALA A 21 29.40 -28.35 8.87
N ALA A 22 30.61 -28.50 9.43
CA ALA A 22 31.39 -27.39 10.00
C ALA A 22 31.86 -26.42 8.92
N ALA A 23 32.24 -26.91 7.72
CA ALA A 23 32.58 -26.07 6.59
C ALA A 23 31.35 -25.29 6.06
N VAL A 24 30.18 -25.93 5.94
CA VAL A 24 28.93 -25.25 5.55
C VAL A 24 28.53 -24.17 6.57
N LEU A 25 28.70 -24.43 7.87
CA LEU A 25 28.45 -23.46 8.94
C LEU A 25 29.49 -22.32 8.98
N ALA A 26 30.74 -22.58 8.58
CA ALA A 26 31.81 -21.57 8.54
C ALA A 26 31.68 -20.63 7.31
N PHE A 27 30.98 -21.05 6.25
CA PHE A 27 30.67 -20.22 5.07
C PHE A 27 29.26 -19.66 5.09
N ALA A 28 28.44 -19.94 6.10
CA ALA A 28 27.19 -19.25 6.32
C ALA A 28 27.52 -17.81 6.77
N GLU A 29 27.64 -16.89 5.81
CA GLU A 29 27.63 -15.47 6.17
C GLU A 29 26.36 -15.19 6.97
N PRO A 30 26.46 -14.56 8.16
CA PRO A 30 25.27 -14.17 8.89
C PRO A 30 24.44 -13.28 7.95
N ALA A 31 23.16 -13.60 7.79
CA ALA A 31 22.23 -12.75 7.07
C ALA A 31 22.41 -11.32 7.63
N ARG A 32 23.02 -10.44 6.85
CA ARG A 32 23.25 -9.06 7.27
C ARG A 32 21.89 -8.43 7.53
N ALA A 33 21.63 -8.05 8.75
CA ALA A 33 20.50 -7.19 9.07
C ALA A 33 20.56 -5.95 8.18
N VAL A 34 19.42 -5.58 7.61
CA VAL A 34 19.32 -4.37 6.78
C VAL A 34 19.69 -3.16 7.64
N THR A 35 20.87 -2.59 7.42
CA THR A 35 21.32 -1.40 8.15
C THR A 35 20.76 -0.17 7.46
N ILE A 36 19.90 0.56 8.18
CA ILE A 36 19.29 1.80 7.69
C ILE A 36 20.10 2.99 8.19
N GLU A 37 20.56 3.83 7.28
CA GLU A 37 21.27 5.07 7.58
C GLU A 37 20.33 6.27 7.34
N ARG A 38 20.20 7.15 8.34
CA ARG A 38 19.55 8.45 8.15
C ARG A 38 20.58 9.43 7.62
N MET A 39 20.30 10.00 6.47
CA MET A 39 21.16 10.97 5.84
C MET A 39 20.42 12.27 5.53
N VAL A 40 21.19 13.37 5.37
CA VAL A 40 20.66 14.66 4.93
C VAL A 40 21.54 15.15 3.78
N SER A 41 20.91 15.55 2.67
CA SER A 41 21.63 16.10 1.52
C SER A 41 22.20 17.51 1.83
N PRO A 42 23.13 18.03 1.03
CA PRO A 42 23.63 19.40 1.17
C PRO A 42 22.52 20.46 1.16
N SER A 43 21.43 20.28 0.41
CA SER A 43 20.28 21.20 0.39
C SER A 43 19.26 20.96 1.51
N GLY A 44 19.52 20.02 2.44
CA GLY A 44 18.70 19.78 3.61
C GLY A 44 17.58 18.74 3.39
N ILE A 45 17.65 17.91 2.35
CA ILE A 45 16.68 16.83 2.08
C ILE A 45 17.05 15.60 2.90
N GLU A 46 16.14 15.18 3.79
CA GLU A 46 16.32 13.97 4.61
C GLU A 46 15.91 12.73 3.82
N ALA A 47 16.73 11.68 3.89
CA ALA A 47 16.42 10.36 3.33
C ALA A 47 16.89 9.23 4.25
N TRP A 48 16.27 8.05 4.10
CA TRP A 48 16.74 6.80 4.68
C TRP A 48 17.42 5.97 3.59
N LEU A 49 18.65 5.61 3.85
CA LEU A 49 19.52 4.87 2.93
C LEU A 49 19.79 3.46 3.44
N VAL A 50 19.67 2.48 2.53
CA VAL A 50 20.20 1.13 2.70
C VAL A 50 21.21 0.88 1.62
N ARG A 51 22.48 0.72 2.01
CA ARG A 51 23.55 0.39 1.07
C ARG A 51 23.51 -1.09 0.71
N ASN A 52 23.29 -1.38 -0.57
CA ASN A 52 23.26 -2.73 -1.12
C ASN A 52 24.14 -2.82 -2.40
N PRO A 53 25.44 -3.16 -2.27
CA PRO A 53 26.34 -3.24 -3.40
C PRO A 53 26.27 -4.56 -4.18
N THR A 54 25.34 -5.45 -3.83
CA THR A 54 25.22 -6.78 -4.46
C THR A 54 24.84 -6.69 -5.94
N VAL A 55 24.03 -5.69 -6.30
CA VAL A 55 23.60 -5.41 -7.67
C VAL A 55 23.87 -3.94 -7.97
N PRO A 56 24.41 -3.57 -9.14
CA PRO A 56 24.72 -2.18 -9.49
C PRO A 56 23.44 -1.38 -9.86
N LEU A 57 22.46 -1.40 -8.97
CA LEU A 57 21.17 -0.74 -9.12
C LEU A 57 20.95 0.28 -7.99
N ILE A 58 20.20 1.31 -8.30
CA ILE A 58 19.66 2.26 -7.32
C ILE A 58 18.14 2.26 -7.47
N ALA A 59 17.46 2.02 -6.35
CA ALA A 59 16.03 2.13 -6.21
C ALA A 59 15.70 3.27 -5.24
N LEU A 60 14.85 4.18 -5.66
CA LEU A 60 14.35 5.30 -4.87
C LEU A 60 12.84 5.22 -4.82
N GLU A 61 12.30 5.39 -3.63
CA GLU A 61 10.88 5.59 -3.33
C GLU A 61 10.72 6.92 -2.60
N PHE A 62 9.75 7.72 -2.99
CA PHE A 62 9.44 8.95 -2.29
C PHE A 62 7.95 9.23 -2.21
N ALA A 63 7.57 10.10 -1.28
CA ALA A 63 6.21 10.58 -1.14
C ALA A 63 6.19 12.07 -0.80
N LEU A 64 5.27 12.76 -1.41
CA LEU A 64 4.93 14.16 -1.15
C LEU A 64 3.52 14.20 -0.56
N ARG A 65 3.33 14.92 0.54
CA ARG A 65 2.00 15.08 1.15
C ARG A 65 1.14 16.00 0.29
N GLY A 66 -0.14 15.70 0.24
CA GLY A 66 -1.10 16.36 -0.61
C GLY A 66 -1.24 15.59 -1.93
N SER A 67 -2.43 15.07 -2.17
CA SER A 67 -2.76 14.34 -3.40
C SER A 67 -4.25 14.55 -3.70
N ALA A 68 -5.07 13.49 -3.83
CA ALA A 68 -6.48 13.65 -4.11
C ALA A 68 -7.28 14.35 -3.00
N ASP A 69 -6.75 14.38 -1.77
CA ASP A 69 -7.30 15.20 -0.68
C ASP A 69 -7.22 16.71 -0.96
N GLN A 70 -6.37 17.13 -1.90
CA GLN A 70 -6.18 18.52 -2.32
C GLN A 70 -6.92 18.90 -3.61
N ASP A 71 -7.63 17.94 -4.23
CA ASP A 71 -8.42 18.20 -5.44
C ASP A 71 -9.60 19.13 -5.14
N PRO A 72 -9.90 20.12 -6.01
CA PRO A 72 -11.15 20.86 -5.94
C PRO A 72 -12.36 19.91 -6.05
N ALA A 73 -13.45 20.24 -5.34
CA ALA A 73 -14.62 19.35 -5.27
C ALA A 73 -15.24 19.02 -6.65
N ASP A 74 -15.22 19.99 -7.57
CA ASP A 74 -15.74 19.87 -8.94
C ASP A 74 -14.72 19.33 -9.95
N LYS A 75 -13.46 19.15 -9.53
CA LYS A 75 -12.33 18.70 -10.37
C LYS A 75 -11.59 17.50 -9.72
N ALA A 76 -12.33 16.57 -9.12
CA ALA A 76 -11.72 15.33 -8.63
C ALA A 76 -10.91 14.64 -9.75
N GLY A 77 -9.72 14.17 -9.44
CA GLY A 77 -8.79 13.55 -10.39
C GLY A 77 -7.65 14.47 -10.87
N VAL A 78 -7.57 15.72 -10.39
CA VAL A 78 -6.44 16.63 -10.74
C VAL A 78 -5.12 16.00 -10.29
N ALA A 79 -5.04 15.50 -9.07
CA ALA A 79 -3.83 14.85 -8.56
C ALA A 79 -3.44 13.62 -9.40
N ASN A 80 -4.42 12.78 -9.73
CA ASN A 80 -4.16 11.55 -10.51
C ASN A 80 -3.73 11.89 -11.95
N LEU A 81 -4.44 12.78 -12.63
CA LEU A 81 -4.07 13.21 -13.98
C LEU A 81 -2.71 13.91 -13.99
N SER A 82 -2.39 14.69 -12.94
CA SER A 82 -1.05 15.30 -12.81
C SER A 82 0.02 14.21 -12.65
N ALA A 83 -0.20 13.23 -11.80
CA ALA A 83 0.75 12.13 -11.58
C ALA A 83 1.02 11.36 -12.88
N ASP A 84 -0.05 10.99 -13.61
CA ASP A 84 0.04 10.26 -14.89
C ASP A 84 0.69 11.09 -16.03
N LEU A 85 0.93 12.39 -15.82
CA LEU A 85 1.53 13.31 -16.79
C LEU A 85 2.94 13.79 -16.42
N LEU A 86 3.45 13.48 -15.22
CA LEU A 86 4.78 13.93 -14.80
C LEU A 86 5.92 13.31 -15.61
N ASP A 87 5.73 12.15 -16.20
CA ASP A 87 6.68 11.49 -17.10
C ASP A 87 6.33 11.62 -18.59
N GLU A 88 5.28 12.37 -18.91
CA GLU A 88 4.79 12.64 -20.26
C GLU A 88 5.37 13.92 -20.86
N GLY A 89 6.68 14.14 -20.62
CA GLY A 89 7.46 15.29 -21.10
C GLY A 89 7.79 16.28 -19.99
N ALA A 90 9.07 16.64 -19.93
CA ALA A 90 9.59 17.54 -18.91
C ALA A 90 10.77 18.39 -19.44
N GLY A 91 10.88 19.62 -18.99
CA GLY A 91 11.89 20.56 -19.40
C GLY A 91 11.91 20.76 -20.93
N PRO A 92 13.05 20.54 -21.61
CA PRO A 92 13.14 20.68 -23.06
C PRO A 92 12.58 19.49 -23.86
N TYR A 93 12.20 18.39 -23.20
CA TYR A 93 11.81 17.15 -23.86
C TYR A 93 10.29 16.99 -23.87
N ASP A 94 9.70 16.78 -25.05
CA ASP A 94 8.32 16.33 -25.19
C ASP A 94 8.18 14.85 -24.74
N ALA A 95 6.96 14.31 -24.71
CA ALA A 95 6.70 12.98 -24.22
C ALA A 95 7.51 11.89 -24.93
N MET A 96 7.61 11.95 -26.26
CA MET A 96 8.33 10.95 -27.05
C MET A 96 9.84 11.02 -26.78
N ALA A 97 10.45 12.20 -26.81
CA ALA A 97 11.85 12.40 -26.54
C ALA A 97 12.21 12.06 -25.10
N PHE A 98 11.31 12.30 -24.15
CA PHE A 98 11.51 11.96 -22.74
C PHE A 98 11.53 10.44 -22.54
N HIS A 99 10.53 9.72 -23.03
CA HIS A 99 10.46 8.26 -22.94
C HIS A 99 11.61 7.58 -23.65
N GLU A 100 11.99 8.02 -24.87
CA GLU A 100 13.14 7.46 -25.59
C GLU A 100 14.45 7.55 -24.78
N ARG A 101 14.62 8.65 -24.03
CA ARG A 101 15.81 8.82 -23.18
C ARG A 101 15.80 7.88 -21.99
N LEU A 102 14.65 7.73 -21.31
CA LEU A 102 14.50 6.81 -20.20
C LEU A 102 14.75 5.36 -20.64
N GLU A 103 14.12 4.94 -21.75
CA GLU A 103 14.27 3.58 -22.29
C GLU A 103 15.72 3.27 -22.69
N ARG A 104 16.40 4.20 -23.40
CA ARG A 104 17.78 4.03 -23.84
C ARG A 104 18.75 3.79 -22.68
N LYS A 105 18.45 4.30 -21.52
CA LYS A 105 19.26 4.23 -20.30
C LYS A 105 18.75 3.23 -19.28
N ALA A 106 17.70 2.47 -19.60
CA ALA A 106 17.02 1.58 -18.64
C ALA A 106 16.67 2.30 -17.33
N ILE A 107 16.14 3.51 -17.44
CA ILE A 107 15.65 4.32 -16.34
C ILE A 107 14.14 4.12 -16.24
N GLU A 108 13.65 3.74 -15.07
CA GLU A 108 12.25 3.60 -14.80
C GLU A 108 11.85 4.69 -13.79
N ILE A 109 10.91 5.55 -14.17
CA ILE A 109 10.29 6.56 -13.30
C ILE A 109 8.79 6.33 -13.37
N SER A 110 8.11 6.38 -12.22
CA SER A 110 6.67 6.34 -12.19
C SER A 110 6.12 7.18 -11.04
N PHE A 111 4.88 7.66 -11.21
CA PHE A 111 4.18 8.44 -10.21
C PHE A 111 2.79 7.87 -9.98
N ASN A 112 2.28 8.01 -8.78
CA ASN A 112 0.96 7.53 -8.40
C ASN A 112 0.32 8.49 -7.38
N ALA A 113 -0.89 8.91 -7.66
CA ALA A 113 -1.68 9.68 -6.72
C ALA A 113 -2.49 8.75 -5.81
N GLY A 114 -2.27 8.87 -4.50
CA GLY A 114 -3.13 8.26 -3.50
C GLY A 114 -4.15 9.25 -2.95
N ARG A 115 -4.77 8.92 -1.81
CA ARG A 115 -5.65 9.88 -1.13
C ARG A 115 -4.86 11.00 -0.47
N ASP A 116 -3.76 10.68 0.23
CA ASP A 116 -2.99 11.62 1.05
C ASP A 116 -1.64 12.01 0.45
N TYR A 117 -1.07 11.14 -0.39
CA TYR A 117 0.29 11.28 -0.88
C TYR A 117 0.35 11.05 -2.38
N LEU A 118 1.10 11.91 -3.05
CA LEU A 118 1.68 11.61 -4.35
C LEU A 118 2.97 10.83 -4.09
N ARG A 119 3.05 9.62 -4.61
CA ARG A 119 4.22 8.76 -4.52
C ARG A 119 4.94 8.68 -5.84
N GLY A 120 6.25 8.56 -5.80
CA GLY A 120 7.05 8.31 -6.99
C GLY A 120 8.12 7.28 -6.72
N THR A 121 8.50 6.60 -7.80
CA THR A 121 9.57 5.61 -7.81
C THR A 121 10.59 5.95 -8.88
N LEU A 122 11.85 5.64 -8.62
CA LEU A 122 12.89 5.67 -9.62
C LEU A 122 13.75 4.41 -9.48
N ARG A 123 14.01 3.73 -10.60
CA ARG A 123 14.97 2.61 -10.68
C ARG A 123 15.92 2.84 -11.83
N THR A 124 17.20 2.65 -11.57
CA THR A 124 18.24 2.84 -12.59
C THR A 124 19.49 2.01 -12.30
N LEU A 125 20.30 1.78 -13.30
CA LEU A 125 21.67 1.32 -13.12
C LEU A 125 22.50 2.41 -12.46
N LYS A 126 23.46 2.02 -11.62
CA LYS A 126 24.37 2.94 -10.93
C LYS A 126 25.07 3.91 -11.89
N GLU A 127 25.52 3.43 -13.05
CA GLU A 127 26.20 4.21 -14.08
C GLU A 127 25.35 5.31 -14.71
N ASN A 128 24.01 5.16 -14.67
CA ASN A 128 23.05 6.12 -15.22
C ASN A 128 22.39 7.00 -14.13
N SER A 129 22.85 6.88 -12.88
CA SER A 129 22.17 7.50 -11.72
C SER A 129 22.06 9.02 -11.82
N GLU A 130 23.12 9.72 -12.23
CA GLU A 130 23.07 11.18 -12.34
C GLU A 130 22.00 11.65 -13.34
N GLU A 131 21.98 11.03 -14.52
CA GLU A 131 21.03 11.36 -15.58
C GLU A 131 19.58 11.00 -15.16
N ALA A 132 19.40 9.85 -14.47
CA ALA A 132 18.12 9.41 -13.98
C ALA A 132 17.52 10.40 -12.94
N PHE A 133 18.34 10.90 -12.01
CA PHE A 133 17.90 11.85 -11.02
C PHE A 133 17.69 13.25 -11.63
N ASP A 134 18.42 13.62 -12.68
CA ASP A 134 18.14 14.84 -13.45
C ASP A 134 16.77 14.76 -14.15
N TYR A 135 16.42 13.59 -14.77
CA TYR A 135 15.09 13.41 -15.37
C TYR A 135 13.97 13.45 -14.32
N LEU A 136 14.17 12.80 -13.17
CA LEU A 136 13.21 12.91 -12.06
C LEU A 136 13.05 14.37 -11.62
N GLY A 137 14.14 15.12 -11.51
CA GLY A 137 14.12 16.54 -11.18
C GLY A 137 13.36 17.39 -12.20
N LEU A 138 13.51 17.08 -13.51
CA LEU A 138 12.74 17.75 -14.57
C LEU A 138 11.26 17.41 -14.48
N SER A 139 10.88 16.13 -14.29
CA SER A 139 9.50 15.70 -14.12
C SER A 139 8.81 16.44 -13.00
N LEU A 140 9.47 16.59 -11.86
CA LEU A 140 8.88 17.24 -10.68
C LEU A 140 8.86 18.76 -10.75
N SER A 141 9.90 19.40 -11.33
CA SER A 141 10.06 20.86 -11.30
C SER A 141 9.61 21.58 -12.56
N GLN A 142 9.57 20.88 -13.71
CA GLN A 142 9.29 21.45 -15.03
C GLN A 142 8.42 20.53 -15.90
N PRO A 143 7.31 19.96 -15.37
CA PRO A 143 6.40 19.16 -16.18
C PRO A 143 5.78 20.05 -17.27
N ARG A 144 5.67 19.54 -18.49
CA ARG A 144 5.22 20.33 -19.63
C ARG A 144 3.70 20.49 -19.72
N PHE A 145 2.99 19.42 -19.48
CA PHE A 145 1.54 19.34 -19.68
C PHE A 145 1.14 19.83 -21.10
N ASP A 146 1.84 19.30 -22.10
CA ASP A 146 1.53 19.59 -23.50
C ASP A 146 0.12 19.07 -23.84
N SER A 147 -0.63 19.83 -24.64
CA SER A 147 -2.04 19.55 -24.90
C SER A 147 -2.26 18.15 -25.49
N GLU A 148 -1.37 17.68 -26.35
CA GLU A 148 -1.45 16.34 -26.94
C GLU A 148 -1.33 15.25 -25.87
N ALA A 149 -0.34 15.34 -24.97
CA ALA A 149 -0.15 14.41 -23.86
C ALA A 149 -1.35 14.44 -22.90
N VAL A 150 -1.81 15.64 -22.53
CA VAL A 150 -2.98 15.81 -21.65
C VAL A 150 -4.23 15.17 -22.24
N GLU A 151 -4.54 15.38 -23.51
CA GLU A 151 -5.73 14.79 -24.14
C GLU A 151 -5.61 13.27 -24.29
N ARG A 152 -4.42 12.77 -24.63
CA ARG A 152 -4.16 11.33 -24.74
C ARG A 152 -4.35 10.63 -23.41
N ILE A 153 -3.72 11.11 -22.32
CA ILE A 153 -3.82 10.52 -20.99
C ILE A 153 -5.24 10.67 -20.44
N ARG A 154 -5.88 11.83 -20.61
CA ARG A 154 -7.31 12.00 -20.25
C ARG A 154 -8.21 10.99 -20.95
N ALA A 155 -8.03 10.77 -22.25
CA ALA A 155 -8.82 9.79 -23.00
C ALA A 155 -8.62 8.34 -22.47
N GLN A 156 -7.38 8.00 -22.10
CA GLN A 156 -7.06 6.69 -21.48
C GLN A 156 -7.76 6.54 -20.12
N LEU A 157 -7.69 7.56 -19.25
CA LEU A 157 -8.37 7.57 -17.96
C LEU A 157 -9.90 7.47 -18.13
N MET A 158 -10.48 8.25 -19.02
CA MET A 158 -11.92 8.18 -19.31
C MET A 158 -12.34 6.80 -19.85
N SER A 159 -11.52 6.19 -20.68
CA SER A 159 -11.76 4.81 -21.17
C SER A 159 -11.73 3.80 -20.00
N ARG A 160 -10.78 3.94 -19.07
CA ARG A 160 -10.71 3.13 -17.85
C ARG A 160 -11.96 3.34 -16.99
N LEU A 161 -12.32 4.59 -16.69
CA LEU A 161 -13.51 4.92 -15.91
C LEU A 161 -14.81 4.38 -16.50
N ARG A 162 -14.98 4.41 -17.84
CA ARG A 162 -16.15 3.80 -18.49
C ARG A 162 -16.24 2.29 -18.22
N ARG A 163 -15.12 1.56 -18.23
CA ARG A 163 -15.10 0.14 -17.86
C ARG A 163 -15.43 -0.07 -16.38
N GLU A 164 -14.97 0.81 -15.50
CA GLU A 164 -15.24 0.74 -14.07
C GLU A 164 -16.71 1.00 -13.72
N THR A 165 -17.46 1.77 -14.53
CA THR A 165 -18.91 2.00 -14.31
C THR A 165 -19.75 0.73 -14.45
N VAL A 166 -19.25 -0.28 -15.15
CA VAL A 166 -19.91 -1.57 -15.33
C VAL A 166 -19.23 -2.71 -14.57
N SER A 167 -18.16 -2.40 -13.83
CA SER A 167 -17.46 -3.34 -12.94
C SER A 167 -18.14 -3.37 -11.58
N PRO A 168 -18.74 -4.48 -11.15
CA PRO A 168 -19.47 -4.52 -9.89
C PRO A 168 -18.58 -4.21 -8.68
N ARG A 169 -17.30 -4.61 -8.72
CA ARG A 169 -16.33 -4.34 -7.64
C ARG A 169 -16.03 -2.85 -7.51
N ASP A 170 -15.78 -2.17 -8.65
CA ASP A 170 -15.42 -0.75 -8.64
C ASP A 170 -16.61 0.11 -8.25
N VAL A 171 -17.81 -0.23 -8.73
CA VAL A 171 -19.05 0.41 -8.33
C VAL A 171 -19.31 0.22 -6.82
N ALA A 172 -19.11 -1.00 -6.29
CA ALA A 172 -19.29 -1.27 -4.86
C ALA A 172 -18.31 -0.46 -3.99
N SER A 173 -17.03 -0.46 -4.36
CA SER A 173 -16.00 0.28 -3.65
C SER A 173 -16.26 1.79 -3.68
N ARG A 174 -16.54 2.36 -4.85
CA ARG A 174 -16.81 3.80 -5.01
C ARG A 174 -18.00 4.24 -4.16
N ASN A 175 -19.10 3.49 -4.19
CA ASN A 175 -20.28 3.82 -3.39
C ASN A 175 -20.04 3.64 -1.89
N TRP A 176 -19.23 2.67 -1.49
CA TRP A 176 -18.83 2.52 -0.09
C TRP A 176 -18.09 3.76 0.39
N TRP A 177 -17.05 4.22 -0.34
CA TRP A 177 -16.29 5.41 0.01
C TRP A 177 -17.14 6.68 0.02
N ALA A 178 -17.99 6.88 -0.98
CA ALA A 178 -18.88 8.02 -1.06
C ALA A 178 -19.90 8.07 0.10
N THR A 179 -20.39 6.91 0.54
CA THR A 179 -21.32 6.83 1.68
C THR A 179 -20.60 6.98 3.02
N ALA A 180 -19.40 6.40 3.14
CA ALA A 180 -18.62 6.51 4.37
C ALA A 180 -18.12 7.95 4.62
N PHE A 181 -17.93 8.76 3.55
CA PHE A 181 -17.35 10.09 3.62
C PHE A 181 -18.06 11.10 2.71
N PRO A 182 -19.37 11.40 2.92
CA PRO A 182 -20.19 12.14 1.95
C PRO A 182 -19.66 13.55 1.63
N ASP A 183 -19.18 14.29 2.61
CA ASP A 183 -18.73 15.68 2.47
C ASP A 183 -17.22 15.85 2.64
N HIS A 184 -16.49 14.75 2.63
CA HIS A 184 -15.05 14.75 2.83
C HIS A 184 -14.30 14.40 1.54
N PRO A 185 -13.07 14.91 1.31
CA PRO A 185 -12.26 14.54 0.15
C PRO A 185 -12.12 13.03 -0.06
N TYR A 186 -12.10 12.23 1.01
CA TYR A 186 -12.00 10.78 0.93
C TYR A 186 -13.21 10.08 0.27
N GLY A 187 -14.37 10.70 0.25
CA GLY A 187 -15.54 10.19 -0.45
C GLY A 187 -15.45 10.32 -1.98
N ARG A 188 -14.55 11.19 -2.47
CA ARG A 188 -14.34 11.39 -3.89
C ARG A 188 -13.38 10.32 -4.45
N PRO A 189 -13.59 9.84 -5.69
CA PRO A 189 -12.65 8.92 -6.33
C PRO A 189 -11.34 9.63 -6.67
N VAL A 190 -10.22 8.99 -6.37
CA VAL A 190 -8.88 9.51 -6.64
C VAL A 190 -8.66 9.72 -8.15
N GLU A 191 -9.18 8.80 -8.95
CA GLU A 191 -9.07 8.81 -10.42
C GLU A 191 -9.98 9.87 -11.08
N GLY A 192 -10.83 10.52 -10.29
CA GLY A 192 -11.84 11.44 -10.78
C GLY A 192 -13.09 10.72 -11.30
N THR A 193 -13.88 11.43 -12.09
CA THR A 193 -15.14 10.94 -12.68
C THR A 193 -15.21 11.26 -14.18
N LEU A 194 -16.15 10.65 -14.90
CA LEU A 194 -16.42 10.98 -16.30
C LEU A 194 -16.85 12.45 -16.48
N ASP A 195 -17.38 13.07 -15.42
CA ASP A 195 -17.82 14.47 -15.43
C ASP A 195 -16.70 15.44 -14.99
N SER A 196 -15.82 15.05 -14.07
CA SER A 196 -14.76 15.93 -13.55
C SER A 196 -13.55 16.00 -14.47
N LEU A 197 -13.10 14.88 -15.04
CA LEU A 197 -11.90 14.85 -15.89
C LEU A 197 -11.95 15.82 -17.09
N PRO A 198 -13.08 15.97 -17.82
CA PRO A 198 -13.15 16.94 -18.92
C PRO A 198 -13.03 18.41 -18.49
N ARG A 199 -13.25 18.72 -17.19
CA ARG A 199 -13.16 20.07 -16.65
C ARG A 199 -11.74 20.46 -16.20
N ILE A 200 -10.83 19.50 -16.14
CA ILE A 200 -9.45 19.74 -15.70
C ILE A 200 -8.66 20.32 -16.85
N SER A 201 -8.16 21.54 -16.70
CA SER A 201 -7.32 22.22 -17.68
C SER A 201 -5.82 22.00 -17.39
N ALA A 202 -4.95 22.30 -18.35
CA ALA A 202 -3.50 22.30 -18.13
C ALA A 202 -3.07 23.30 -17.04
N ASP A 203 -3.82 24.39 -16.87
CA ASP A 203 -3.53 25.35 -15.79
C ASP A 203 -3.89 24.82 -14.41
N ASP A 204 -4.92 23.99 -14.30
CA ASP A 204 -5.24 23.27 -13.05
C ASP A 204 -4.10 22.33 -12.65
N LEU A 205 -3.53 21.59 -13.63
CA LEU A 205 -2.39 20.70 -13.41
C LEU A 205 -1.14 21.48 -12.97
N ARG A 206 -0.83 22.59 -13.66
CA ARG A 206 0.28 23.47 -13.27
C ARG A 206 0.07 24.12 -11.90
N SER A 207 -1.16 24.50 -11.59
CA SER A 207 -1.50 25.07 -10.28
C SER A 207 -1.34 24.03 -9.17
N TYR A 208 -1.84 22.80 -9.40
CA TYR A 208 -1.71 21.71 -8.46
C TYR A 208 -0.24 21.40 -8.17
N THR A 209 0.59 21.17 -9.20
CA THR A 209 1.99 20.82 -9.03
C THR A 209 2.79 21.90 -8.31
N ARG A 210 2.56 23.19 -8.61
CA ARG A 210 3.22 24.30 -7.90
C ARG A 210 2.86 24.39 -6.42
N ARG A 211 1.60 24.06 -6.04
CA ARG A 211 1.13 24.12 -4.65
C ARG A 211 1.58 22.92 -3.81
N VAL A 212 1.61 21.74 -4.43
CA VAL A 212 1.75 20.47 -3.72
C VAL A 212 3.18 19.95 -3.72
N LEU A 213 3.90 20.06 -4.85
CA LEU A 213 5.24 19.51 -4.96
C LEU A 213 6.25 20.40 -4.24
N ALA A 214 6.53 20.10 -2.97
CA ALA A 214 7.44 20.86 -2.12
C ALA A 214 8.22 19.97 -1.16
N ARG A 215 9.33 20.50 -0.59
CA ARG A 215 10.28 19.74 0.20
C ARG A 215 9.88 19.50 1.66
N ASP A 216 9.03 20.36 2.24
CA ASP A 216 8.70 20.33 3.68
C ASP A 216 8.01 19.04 4.16
N HIS A 217 7.31 18.36 3.26
CA HIS A 217 6.64 17.09 3.55
C HIS A 217 7.17 15.91 2.70
N LEU A 218 8.33 16.07 2.10
CA LEU A 218 8.99 15.04 1.31
C LEU A 218 9.56 13.95 2.24
N LYS A 219 9.25 12.69 1.94
CA LYS A 219 9.86 11.51 2.52
C LYS A 219 10.55 10.73 1.42
N VAL A 220 11.78 10.25 1.68
CA VAL A 220 12.60 9.58 0.68
C VAL A 220 13.26 8.34 1.29
N ALA A 221 13.25 7.26 0.53
CA ALA A 221 14.02 6.05 0.81
C ALA A 221 14.84 5.67 -0.41
N ILE A 222 16.12 5.37 -0.20
CA ILE A 222 17.06 4.92 -1.25
C ILE A 222 17.67 3.59 -0.85
N VAL A 223 17.72 2.67 -1.79
CA VAL A 223 18.38 1.36 -1.62
C VAL A 223 19.24 1.07 -2.85
N GLY A 224 20.53 0.80 -2.65
CA GLY A 224 21.38 0.47 -3.79
C GLY A 224 22.87 0.56 -3.54
N ASP A 225 23.65 0.43 -4.62
CA ASP A 225 25.10 0.57 -4.58
C ASP A 225 25.54 2.03 -4.62
N ILE A 226 25.27 2.73 -3.54
CA ILE A 226 25.59 4.14 -3.34
C ILE A 226 25.89 4.41 -1.88
N ASP A 227 26.79 5.35 -1.59
CA ASP A 227 27.05 5.85 -0.24
C ASP A 227 26.23 7.12 0.07
N ALA A 228 26.27 7.57 1.30
CA ALA A 228 25.50 8.74 1.76
C ALA A 228 25.90 10.03 1.03
N GLN A 229 27.17 10.22 0.70
CA GLN A 229 27.64 11.41 -0.03
C GLN A 229 27.08 11.44 -1.47
N GLY A 230 27.20 10.33 -2.19
CA GLY A 230 26.66 10.19 -3.55
C GLY A 230 25.14 10.33 -3.57
N ALA A 231 24.45 9.66 -2.63
CA ALA A 231 23.00 9.76 -2.49
C ALA A 231 22.55 11.21 -2.23
N GLY A 232 23.27 11.95 -1.36
CA GLY A 232 22.98 13.36 -1.09
C GLY A 232 23.05 14.25 -2.33
N ALA A 233 24.08 14.07 -3.17
CA ALA A 233 24.23 14.80 -4.41
C ALA A 233 23.09 14.47 -5.41
N LEU A 234 22.69 13.20 -5.51
CA LEU A 234 21.56 12.80 -6.37
C LEU A 234 20.22 13.35 -5.87
N LEU A 235 20.00 13.39 -4.56
CA LEU A 235 18.77 13.97 -3.98
C LEU A 235 18.64 15.44 -4.32
N ASP A 236 19.74 16.20 -4.28
CA ASP A 236 19.73 17.63 -4.63
C ASP A 236 19.43 17.85 -6.11
N ARG A 237 19.87 16.96 -7.00
CA ARG A 237 19.50 16.99 -8.44
C ARG A 237 18.00 16.79 -8.62
N ALA A 238 17.41 15.81 -7.95
CA ALA A 238 15.99 15.45 -8.11
C ALA A 238 15.05 16.45 -7.44
N PHE A 239 15.35 16.86 -6.22
CA PHE A 239 14.38 17.59 -5.37
C PHE A 239 14.83 19.01 -5.01
N GLY A 240 16.08 19.37 -5.25
CA GLY A 240 16.64 20.66 -4.83
C GLY A 240 15.93 21.87 -5.43
N LYS A 241 15.32 21.74 -6.63
CA LYS A 241 14.57 22.81 -7.32
C LYS A 241 13.14 22.97 -6.83
N LEU A 242 12.62 22.02 -6.03
CA LEU A 242 11.26 22.14 -5.50
C LEU A 242 11.13 23.28 -4.49
N PRO A 243 9.95 23.92 -4.40
CA PRO A 243 9.65 24.90 -3.35
C PRO A 243 9.96 24.34 -1.95
N ALA A 244 10.33 25.22 -1.04
CA ALA A 244 10.61 24.82 0.34
C ALA A 244 9.34 24.40 1.10
N LYS A 245 8.18 25.00 0.78
CA LYS A 245 6.90 24.76 1.46
C LYS A 245 5.77 24.54 0.46
N ALA A 246 4.91 23.56 0.77
CA ALA A 246 3.67 23.30 0.07
C ALA A 246 2.55 24.26 0.54
N GLU A 247 1.62 24.56 -0.35
CA GLU A 247 0.41 25.32 -0.08
C GLU A 247 -0.78 24.36 -0.01
N LEU A 248 -0.86 23.58 1.07
CA LEU A 248 -1.91 22.58 1.26
C LEU A 248 -3.14 23.20 1.92
N GLN A 249 -4.31 22.81 1.44
CA GLN A 249 -5.58 23.09 2.14
C GLN A 249 -5.71 22.20 3.37
N MET A 250 -6.29 22.78 4.43
CA MET A 250 -6.56 22.02 5.65
C MET A 250 -7.69 21.03 5.43
N VAL A 251 -7.45 19.75 5.74
CA VAL A 251 -8.43 18.67 5.72
C VAL A 251 -8.67 18.23 7.15
N SER A 252 -9.94 18.14 7.57
CA SER A 252 -10.31 17.76 8.93
C SER A 252 -10.29 16.24 9.12
N PRO A 253 -9.96 15.73 10.31
CA PRO A 253 -10.17 14.33 10.64
C PRO A 253 -11.64 13.93 10.49
N VAL A 254 -11.89 12.69 10.05
CA VAL A 254 -13.23 12.17 9.79
C VAL A 254 -13.35 10.71 10.20
N VAL A 255 -14.53 10.30 10.61
CA VAL A 255 -14.87 8.90 10.90
C VAL A 255 -15.86 8.41 9.86
N ALA A 256 -15.72 7.15 9.43
CA ALA A 256 -16.63 6.53 8.48
C ALA A 256 -18.07 6.54 8.99
N GLN A 257 -18.98 6.98 8.15
CA GLN A 257 -20.42 7.08 8.41
C GLN A 257 -21.20 5.90 7.81
N GLY A 258 -22.51 5.90 8.00
CA GLY A 258 -23.42 4.92 7.40
C GLY A 258 -23.30 3.51 7.97
N LEU A 259 -22.79 3.37 9.20
CA LEU A 259 -22.70 2.07 9.87
C LEU A 259 -24.10 1.49 10.11
N GLY A 260 -24.23 0.17 9.97
CA GLY A 260 -25.50 -0.53 10.03
C GLY A 260 -26.33 -0.48 8.73
N ARG A 261 -25.97 0.38 7.76
CA ARG A 261 -26.63 0.49 6.46
C ARG A 261 -26.17 -0.59 5.48
N ARG A 262 -27.13 -1.01 4.64
CA ARG A 262 -26.85 -1.87 3.49
C ARG A 262 -27.39 -1.20 2.22
N ILE A 263 -26.49 -0.92 1.29
CA ILE A 263 -26.81 -0.29 0.00
C ILE A 263 -26.78 -1.37 -1.08
N VAL A 264 -27.87 -1.50 -1.82
CA VAL A 264 -27.99 -2.47 -2.94
C VAL A 264 -28.14 -1.70 -4.24
N ILE A 265 -27.17 -1.88 -5.15
CA ILE A 265 -27.13 -1.27 -6.45
C ILE A 265 -27.38 -2.37 -7.49
N GLN A 266 -28.44 -2.21 -8.28
CA GLN A 266 -28.79 -3.16 -9.31
C GLN A 266 -27.86 -3.03 -10.52
N LEU A 267 -27.18 -4.10 -10.86
CA LEU A 267 -26.35 -4.21 -12.06
C LEU A 267 -26.52 -5.59 -12.66
N ASP A 268 -26.70 -5.66 -13.99
CA ASP A 268 -26.92 -6.94 -14.69
C ASP A 268 -25.60 -7.69 -14.90
N VAL A 269 -25.20 -8.41 -13.88
CA VAL A 269 -23.95 -9.18 -13.83
C VAL A 269 -24.19 -10.54 -13.17
N PRO A 270 -23.44 -11.60 -13.56
CA PRO A 270 -23.64 -12.95 -13.04
C PRO A 270 -23.18 -13.11 -11.56
N GLN A 271 -22.30 -12.25 -11.08
CA GLN A 271 -21.81 -12.25 -9.70
C GLN A 271 -22.05 -10.89 -9.05
N ALA A 272 -22.50 -10.91 -7.81
CA ALA A 272 -22.60 -9.72 -7.00
C ALA A 272 -21.26 -9.45 -6.30
N ALA A 273 -20.81 -8.19 -6.33
CA ALA A 273 -19.68 -7.73 -5.52
C ALA A 273 -20.20 -7.12 -4.22
N VAL A 274 -19.49 -7.37 -3.15
CA VAL A 274 -19.77 -6.86 -1.80
C VAL A 274 -18.55 -6.13 -1.29
N SER A 275 -18.68 -4.87 -0.92
CA SER A 275 -17.73 -4.12 -0.11
C SER A 275 -18.33 -3.92 1.28
N PHE A 276 -17.55 -4.14 2.31
CA PHE A 276 -17.99 -3.99 3.70
C PHE A 276 -16.88 -3.38 4.55
N GLY A 277 -17.24 -2.66 5.59
CA GLY A 277 -16.23 -2.08 6.48
C GLY A 277 -16.81 -1.05 7.43
N GLY A 278 -15.92 -0.45 8.21
CA GLY A 278 -16.25 0.56 9.21
C GLY A 278 -14.99 1.21 9.77
N PRO A 279 -15.07 1.90 10.92
CA PRO A 279 -13.93 2.47 11.60
C PRO A 279 -12.86 1.41 11.89
N GLY A 280 -11.60 1.77 11.66
CA GLY A 280 -10.43 0.95 11.92
C GLY A 280 -9.64 1.46 13.14
N ILE A 281 -8.34 1.18 13.11
CA ILE A 281 -7.40 1.59 14.15
C ILE A 281 -6.26 2.40 13.52
N SER A 282 -5.98 3.58 14.10
CA SER A 282 -4.89 4.44 13.64
C SER A 282 -3.53 3.76 13.79
N ARG A 283 -2.62 4.05 12.89
CA ARG A 283 -1.24 3.51 12.97
C ARG A 283 -0.49 3.93 14.23
N SER A 284 -0.82 5.09 14.77
CA SER A 284 -0.26 5.64 16.01
C SER A 284 -0.95 5.15 17.28
N ASP A 285 -2.04 4.40 17.18
CA ASP A 285 -2.77 3.88 18.34
C ASP A 285 -1.91 2.85 19.10
N PRO A 286 -1.80 2.92 20.43
CA PRO A 286 -1.07 1.93 21.23
C PRO A 286 -1.55 0.48 21.01
N ASP A 287 -2.82 0.30 20.68
CA ASP A 287 -3.44 -0.99 20.41
C ASP A 287 -3.24 -1.47 18.96
N PHE A 288 -2.51 -0.73 18.13
CA PHE A 288 -2.39 -1.05 16.70
C PHE A 288 -1.93 -2.49 16.45
N MET A 289 -0.92 -2.98 17.17
CA MET A 289 -0.41 -4.34 16.97
C MET A 289 -1.44 -5.41 17.35
N ALA A 290 -2.24 -5.17 18.38
CA ALA A 290 -3.35 -6.06 18.73
C ALA A 290 -4.43 -6.05 17.63
N GLY A 291 -4.81 -4.86 17.12
CA GLY A 291 -5.73 -4.71 15.99
C GLY A 291 -5.22 -5.36 14.72
N TYR A 292 -3.92 -5.27 14.45
CA TYR A 292 -3.27 -5.89 13.29
C TYR A 292 -3.32 -7.44 13.35
N ILE A 293 -3.10 -8.01 14.54
CA ILE A 293 -3.26 -9.45 14.78
C ILE A 293 -4.73 -9.87 14.62
N VAL A 294 -5.67 -9.11 15.18
CA VAL A 294 -7.12 -9.36 15.07
C VAL A 294 -7.57 -9.33 13.61
N ASN A 295 -7.15 -8.32 12.85
CA ASN A 295 -7.45 -8.22 11.43
C ASN A 295 -6.87 -9.40 10.63
N HIS A 296 -5.64 -9.80 10.92
CA HIS A 296 -5.03 -10.98 10.30
C HIS A 296 -5.88 -12.25 10.53
N ILE A 297 -6.40 -12.44 11.73
CA ILE A 297 -7.26 -13.60 12.08
C ILE A 297 -8.60 -13.49 11.37
N LEU A 298 -9.19 -12.30 11.25
CA LEU A 298 -10.51 -12.11 10.64
C LEU A 298 -10.48 -12.39 9.14
N GLY A 299 -9.71 -11.65 8.35
CA GLY A 299 -9.70 -11.72 6.90
C GLY A 299 -8.36 -11.37 6.25
N GLY A 300 -7.44 -10.70 6.96
CA GLY A 300 -6.13 -10.29 6.45
C GLY A 300 -5.14 -11.44 6.26
N GLY A 301 -5.35 -12.58 6.92
CA GLY A 301 -4.47 -13.75 6.86
C GLY A 301 -4.71 -14.67 5.67
N SER A 302 -5.34 -14.20 4.60
CA SER A 302 -5.64 -15.00 3.40
C SER A 302 -6.25 -16.36 3.74
N PHE A 303 -5.63 -17.46 3.31
CA PHE A 303 -6.14 -18.83 3.48
C PHE A 303 -6.36 -19.26 4.96
N SER A 304 -5.67 -18.65 5.91
CA SER A 304 -5.79 -19.02 7.34
C SER A 304 -6.83 -18.21 8.10
N SER A 305 -7.43 -17.18 7.48
CA SER A 305 -8.39 -16.29 8.12
C SER A 305 -9.77 -16.92 8.34
N ARG A 306 -10.54 -16.40 9.32
CA ARG A 306 -11.90 -16.88 9.61
C ARG A 306 -12.83 -16.71 8.41
N LEU A 307 -12.83 -15.49 7.80
CA LEU A 307 -13.72 -15.20 6.66
C LEU A 307 -13.44 -16.12 5.49
N TYR A 308 -12.17 -16.35 5.14
CA TYR A 308 -11.81 -17.23 4.04
C TYR A 308 -12.28 -18.68 4.32
N ARG A 309 -12.00 -19.20 5.49
CA ARG A 309 -12.40 -20.55 5.90
C ARG A 309 -13.92 -20.73 5.87
N GLU A 310 -14.68 -19.78 6.43
CA GLU A 310 -16.14 -19.91 6.55
C GLU A 310 -16.88 -19.67 5.23
N VAL A 311 -16.42 -18.71 4.41
CA VAL A 311 -17.08 -18.36 3.15
C VAL A 311 -16.63 -19.25 2.01
N ARG A 312 -15.31 -19.49 1.87
CA ARG A 312 -14.76 -20.27 0.76
C ARG A 312 -14.61 -21.74 1.05
N GLU A 313 -13.81 -22.13 2.06
CA GLU A 313 -13.46 -23.54 2.25
C GLU A 313 -14.65 -24.40 2.66
N LYS A 314 -15.42 -23.95 3.66
CA LYS A 314 -16.54 -24.73 4.19
C LYS A 314 -17.79 -24.69 3.32
N ARG A 315 -18.02 -23.61 2.56
CA ARG A 315 -19.32 -23.39 1.89
C ARG A 315 -19.23 -23.10 0.40
N GLY A 316 -18.04 -22.82 -0.14
CA GLY A 316 -17.86 -22.54 -1.57
C GLY A 316 -18.64 -21.32 -2.10
N LEU A 317 -18.95 -20.35 -1.22
CA LEU A 317 -19.81 -19.22 -1.58
C LEU A 317 -19.08 -18.17 -2.41
N ALA A 318 -17.76 -18.01 -2.23
CA ALA A 318 -16.94 -17.07 -2.96
C ALA A 318 -15.57 -17.67 -3.29
N TYR A 319 -14.93 -17.20 -4.35
CA TYR A 319 -13.57 -17.58 -4.69
C TYR A 319 -12.54 -16.96 -3.75
N GLY A 320 -12.81 -15.77 -3.25
CA GLY A 320 -11.96 -15.07 -2.31
C GLY A 320 -12.73 -14.05 -1.49
N ILE A 321 -12.30 -13.86 -0.28
CA ILE A 321 -12.75 -12.82 0.64
C ILE A 321 -11.56 -12.39 1.49
N SER A 322 -11.44 -11.11 1.70
CA SER A 322 -10.40 -10.53 2.55
C SER A 322 -10.88 -9.24 3.18
N ASP A 323 -10.22 -8.85 4.25
CA ASP A 323 -10.29 -7.50 4.81
C ASP A 323 -8.88 -6.96 5.09
N SER A 324 -8.79 -5.66 5.30
CA SER A 324 -7.54 -4.98 5.60
C SER A 324 -7.79 -3.79 6.52
N LEU A 325 -6.81 -3.49 7.36
CA LEU A 325 -6.73 -2.21 8.02
C LEU A 325 -6.15 -1.18 7.05
N VAL A 326 -6.82 -0.06 6.93
CA VAL A 326 -6.39 1.09 6.13
C VAL A 326 -6.30 2.29 7.05
N TRP A 327 -5.11 2.87 7.16
CA TRP A 327 -4.89 4.09 7.91
C TRP A 327 -4.44 5.20 6.96
N LEU A 328 -5.13 6.30 7.05
CA LEU A 328 -4.91 7.51 6.28
C LEU A 328 -4.61 8.66 7.25
N ASN A 329 -4.19 9.80 6.73
CA ASN A 329 -3.85 10.94 7.58
C ASN A 329 -5.03 11.42 8.46
N TYR A 330 -6.25 11.26 7.98
CA TYR A 330 -7.45 11.84 8.61
C TYR A 330 -8.49 10.79 9.05
N THR A 331 -8.23 9.51 8.82
CA THR A 331 -9.11 8.41 9.24
C THR A 331 -8.38 7.08 9.33
N ALA A 332 -9.00 6.12 10.01
CA ALA A 332 -8.60 4.72 9.98
C ALA A 332 -9.80 3.83 9.75
N LEU A 333 -9.64 2.79 8.95
CA LEU A 333 -10.71 1.92 8.49
C LEU A 333 -10.32 0.45 8.63
N MET A 334 -11.33 -0.40 8.78
CA MET A 334 -11.29 -1.79 8.40
C MET A 334 -12.20 -1.93 7.17
N ILE A 335 -11.67 -2.40 6.06
CA ILE A 335 -12.43 -2.54 4.80
C ILE A 335 -12.15 -3.89 4.18
N GLY A 336 -13.20 -4.59 3.77
CA GLY A 336 -13.13 -5.87 3.12
C GLY A 336 -13.99 -5.96 1.87
N SER A 337 -13.72 -6.97 1.05
CA SER A 337 -14.47 -7.22 -0.16
C SER A 337 -14.55 -8.70 -0.51
N THR A 338 -15.60 -9.04 -1.26
CA THR A 338 -15.78 -10.36 -1.86
C THR A 338 -16.63 -10.26 -3.12
N ALA A 339 -16.63 -11.32 -3.93
CA ALA A 339 -17.57 -11.51 -5.02
C ALA A 339 -18.20 -12.90 -4.91
N THR A 340 -19.51 -12.99 -5.05
CA THR A 340 -20.28 -14.21 -4.88
C THR A 340 -21.40 -14.31 -5.91
N ARG A 341 -22.00 -15.49 -6.07
CA ARG A 341 -23.18 -15.63 -6.94
C ARG A 341 -24.34 -14.80 -6.40
N ALA A 342 -25.19 -14.34 -7.29
CA ALA A 342 -26.35 -13.51 -6.95
C ALA A 342 -27.28 -14.18 -5.93
N ASP A 343 -27.55 -15.48 -6.05
CA ASP A 343 -28.37 -16.28 -5.13
C ASP A 343 -27.72 -16.55 -3.77
N ALA A 344 -26.40 -16.43 -3.66
CA ALA A 344 -25.64 -16.69 -2.45
C ALA A 344 -25.28 -15.41 -1.68
N THR A 345 -25.59 -14.22 -2.23
CA THR A 345 -25.14 -12.94 -1.69
C THR A 345 -25.63 -12.69 -0.27
N GLY A 346 -26.92 -12.90 0.00
CA GLY A 346 -27.49 -12.74 1.33
C GLY A 346 -26.83 -13.63 2.37
N LYS A 347 -26.64 -14.91 2.03
CA LYS A 347 -25.97 -15.87 2.91
C LYS A 347 -24.51 -15.52 3.18
N THR A 348 -23.81 -15.02 2.16
CA THR A 348 -22.41 -14.59 2.30
C THR A 348 -22.29 -13.41 3.28
N ILE A 349 -23.18 -12.40 3.18
CA ILE A 349 -23.21 -11.25 4.08
C ILE A 349 -23.54 -11.67 5.52
N GLU A 350 -24.53 -12.54 5.72
CA GLU A 350 -24.87 -13.08 7.02
C GLU A 350 -23.66 -13.75 7.70
N ILE A 351 -22.88 -14.52 6.95
CA ILE A 351 -21.68 -15.17 7.46
C ILE A 351 -20.60 -14.14 7.82
N ILE A 352 -20.39 -13.12 6.98
CA ILE A 352 -19.44 -12.04 7.27
C ILE A 352 -19.83 -11.33 8.56
N GLU A 353 -21.09 -10.90 8.69
CA GLU A 353 -21.60 -10.21 9.86
C GLU A 353 -21.53 -11.11 11.11
N HIS A 354 -21.83 -12.41 10.97
CA HIS A 354 -21.75 -13.37 12.05
C HIS A 354 -20.31 -13.57 12.55
N GLU A 355 -19.34 -13.78 11.66
CA GLU A 355 -17.95 -14.00 12.04
C GLU A 355 -17.32 -12.76 12.67
N ILE A 356 -17.66 -11.56 12.18
CA ILE A 356 -17.22 -10.28 12.76
C ILE A 356 -17.79 -10.15 14.18
N ARG A 357 -19.09 -10.39 14.37
CA ARG A 357 -19.73 -10.33 15.68
C ARG A 357 -19.15 -11.39 16.64
N ARG A 358 -18.98 -12.61 16.17
CA ARG A 358 -18.38 -13.69 16.96
C ARG A 358 -16.96 -13.36 17.42
N LEU A 359 -16.14 -12.76 16.53
CA LEU A 359 -14.80 -12.34 16.91
C LEU A 359 -14.82 -11.15 17.89
N ALA A 360 -15.79 -10.24 17.78
CA ALA A 360 -15.98 -9.16 18.74
C ALA A 360 -16.37 -9.66 20.15
N GLU A 361 -17.28 -10.64 20.22
CA GLU A 361 -17.84 -11.17 21.47
C GLU A 361 -16.88 -12.16 22.17
N GLU A 362 -16.37 -13.13 21.45
CA GLU A 362 -15.55 -14.23 21.98
C GLU A 362 -14.04 -13.91 21.97
N GLY A 363 -13.62 -13.05 21.04
CA GLY A 363 -12.24 -12.80 20.71
C GLY A 363 -11.60 -13.93 19.92
N PRO A 364 -10.29 -13.86 19.65
CA PRO A 364 -9.53 -14.95 19.05
C PRO A 364 -9.31 -16.09 20.05
N THR A 365 -9.22 -17.32 19.53
CA THR A 365 -8.73 -18.46 20.29
C THR A 365 -7.22 -18.38 20.49
N GLU A 366 -6.67 -19.11 21.50
CA GLU A 366 -5.22 -19.17 21.73
C GLU A 366 -4.44 -19.66 20.50
N ASP A 367 -4.98 -20.67 19.82
CA ASP A 367 -4.38 -21.25 18.63
C ASP A 367 -4.38 -20.28 17.43
N GLU A 368 -5.48 -19.58 17.16
CA GLU A 368 -5.53 -18.52 16.13
C GLU A 368 -4.54 -17.39 16.43
N PHE A 369 -4.50 -16.96 17.69
CA PHE A 369 -3.62 -15.90 18.15
C PHE A 369 -2.13 -16.28 18.02
N SER A 370 -1.75 -17.46 18.47
CA SER A 370 -0.37 -17.96 18.38
C SER A 370 0.10 -18.11 16.94
N ARG A 371 -0.75 -18.70 16.08
CA ARG A 371 -0.45 -18.85 14.64
C ARG A 371 -0.32 -17.50 13.93
N ALA A 372 -1.21 -16.55 14.22
CA ALA A 372 -1.16 -15.21 13.65
C ALA A 372 0.15 -14.49 14.02
N LYS A 373 0.56 -14.53 15.29
CA LYS A 373 1.83 -13.95 15.75
C LYS A 373 3.02 -14.56 15.02
N THR A 374 3.07 -15.89 14.93
CA THR A 374 4.15 -16.61 14.25
C THR A 374 4.25 -16.22 12.78
N TYR A 375 3.12 -16.19 12.07
CA TYR A 375 3.07 -15.81 10.67
C TYR A 375 3.50 -14.35 10.46
N LEU A 376 2.95 -13.42 11.23
CA LEU A 376 3.24 -11.99 11.09
C LEU A 376 4.72 -11.65 11.37
N LYS A 377 5.38 -12.39 12.24
CA LYS A 377 6.83 -12.25 12.47
C LYS A 377 7.64 -12.78 11.28
N GLY A 378 7.33 -13.97 10.80
CA GLY A 378 8.10 -14.62 9.74
C GLY A 378 7.89 -14.00 8.35
N SER A 379 6.67 -13.65 7.99
CA SER A 379 6.35 -13.12 6.65
C SER A 379 6.94 -11.74 6.37
N PHE A 380 7.20 -10.95 7.40
CA PHE A 380 7.75 -9.60 7.22
C PHE A 380 9.13 -9.62 6.56
N VAL A 381 10.02 -10.48 7.02
CA VAL A 381 11.39 -10.59 6.50
C VAL A 381 11.38 -11.10 5.05
N LEU A 382 10.48 -12.00 4.71
CA LEU A 382 10.33 -12.52 3.35
C LEU A 382 9.87 -11.46 2.34
N GLY A 383 9.26 -10.37 2.82
CA GLY A 383 8.86 -9.23 1.99
C GLY A 383 10.01 -8.26 1.65
N LEU A 384 11.21 -8.47 2.18
CA LEU A 384 12.38 -7.58 1.99
C LEU A 384 13.41 -8.18 1.02
N ASP A 385 12.97 -8.80 -0.05
CA ASP A 385 13.79 -9.59 -0.98
C ASP A 385 14.38 -8.77 -2.15
N THR A 386 13.87 -7.56 -2.40
CA THR A 386 14.34 -6.68 -3.48
C THR A 386 14.59 -5.27 -2.99
N SER A 387 15.49 -4.53 -3.67
CA SER A 387 15.77 -3.12 -3.33
C SER A 387 14.51 -2.25 -3.36
N ASN A 388 13.62 -2.46 -4.32
CA ASN A 388 12.36 -1.71 -4.41
C ASN A 388 11.45 -1.99 -3.21
N ARG A 389 11.30 -3.27 -2.79
CA ARG A 389 10.46 -3.61 -1.63
C ARG A 389 11.04 -3.08 -0.32
N ILE A 390 12.37 -3.11 -0.19
CA ILE A 390 13.05 -2.49 0.96
C ILE A 390 12.79 -0.98 0.95
N ALA A 391 13.00 -0.28 -0.18
CA ALA A 391 12.75 1.15 -0.30
C ALA A 391 11.29 1.51 0.02
N SER A 392 10.33 0.76 -0.51
CA SER A 392 8.89 0.95 -0.24
C SER A 392 8.56 0.75 1.25
N GLN A 393 9.15 -0.26 1.90
CA GLN A 393 8.98 -0.49 3.34
C GLN A 393 9.58 0.65 4.18
N LEU A 394 10.76 1.16 3.82
CA LEU A 394 11.40 2.30 4.48
C LEU A 394 10.55 3.57 4.33
N LEU A 395 10.04 3.82 3.12
CA LEU A 395 9.14 4.94 2.87
C LEU A 395 7.88 4.83 3.73
N GLN A 396 7.24 3.65 3.78
CA GLN A 396 6.04 3.45 4.59
C GLN A 396 6.31 3.67 6.09
N MET A 397 7.47 3.21 6.60
CA MET A 397 7.87 3.45 7.99
C MET A 397 8.03 4.95 8.30
N GLN A 398 8.55 5.74 7.35
CA GLN A 398 8.65 7.19 7.49
C GLN A 398 7.28 7.86 7.49
N LEU A 399 6.37 7.45 6.59
CA LEU A 399 5.01 7.98 6.52
C LEU A 399 4.21 7.68 7.79
N ASP A 400 4.43 6.51 8.37
CA ASP A 400 3.79 6.07 9.61
C ASP A 400 4.48 6.58 10.90
N ASN A 401 5.57 7.34 10.79
CA ASN A 401 6.38 7.85 11.90
C ASN A 401 6.85 6.77 12.89
N LEU A 402 7.28 5.60 12.38
CA LEU A 402 7.61 4.44 13.23
C LEU A 402 9.02 4.47 13.84
N GLY A 403 9.88 5.37 13.35
CA GLY A 403 11.30 5.40 13.71
C GLY A 403 12.15 4.44 12.85
N ILE A 404 13.43 4.78 12.75
CA ILE A 404 14.39 4.05 11.92
C ILE A 404 14.67 2.63 12.47
N ASP A 405 14.48 2.43 13.77
CA ASP A 405 14.68 1.19 14.51
C ASP A 405 13.45 0.26 14.51
N TYR A 406 12.39 0.62 13.77
CA TYR A 406 11.14 -0.14 13.79
C TYR A 406 11.32 -1.59 13.36
N MET A 407 12.15 -1.86 12.35
CA MET A 407 12.38 -3.24 11.88
C MET A 407 12.89 -4.14 13.00
N ASP A 408 13.82 -3.63 13.82
CA ASP A 408 14.40 -4.37 14.95
C ASP A 408 13.39 -4.57 16.08
N ARG A 409 12.57 -3.54 16.36
CA ARG A 409 11.56 -3.57 17.44
C ARG A 409 10.29 -4.34 17.10
N ARG A 410 9.98 -4.50 15.81
CA ARG A 410 8.68 -5.02 15.35
C ARG A 410 8.33 -6.39 15.93
N THR A 411 9.29 -7.31 15.97
CA THR A 411 9.09 -8.63 16.55
C THR A 411 8.72 -8.55 18.03
N GLY A 412 9.44 -7.72 18.81
CA GLY A 412 9.13 -7.47 20.20
C GLY A 412 7.75 -6.82 20.41
N LEU A 413 7.37 -5.89 19.55
CA LEU A 413 6.02 -5.27 19.59
C LEU A 413 4.90 -6.31 19.37
N ILE A 414 5.08 -7.26 18.46
CA ILE A 414 4.13 -8.37 18.25
C ILE A 414 4.14 -9.31 19.47
N ASP A 415 5.32 -9.63 20.01
CA ASP A 415 5.45 -10.53 21.15
C ASP A 415 4.84 -9.95 22.44
N ALA A 416 4.88 -8.65 22.61
CA ALA A 416 4.29 -7.94 23.75
C ALA A 416 2.77 -7.99 23.79
N VAL A 417 2.08 -8.20 22.65
CA VAL A 417 0.61 -8.34 22.63
C VAL A 417 0.19 -9.62 23.33
N THR A 418 -0.71 -9.50 24.29
CA THR A 418 -1.35 -10.63 25.00
C THR A 418 -2.66 -11.05 24.31
N LEU A 419 -3.13 -12.27 24.61
CA LEU A 419 -4.46 -12.71 24.16
C LEU A 419 -5.57 -11.82 24.73
N ALA A 420 -5.41 -11.33 25.96
CA ALA A 420 -6.37 -10.40 26.59
C ALA A 420 -6.45 -9.08 25.83
N ASP A 421 -5.31 -8.53 25.36
CA ASP A 421 -5.29 -7.34 24.51
C ASP A 421 -6.00 -7.60 23.18
N ALA A 422 -5.72 -8.72 22.52
CA ALA A 422 -6.36 -9.10 21.28
C ALA A 422 -7.89 -9.22 21.43
N LYS A 423 -8.37 -9.82 22.53
CA LYS A 423 -9.81 -9.92 22.83
C LYS A 423 -10.44 -8.54 23.07
N ARG A 424 -9.80 -7.70 23.88
CA ARG A 424 -10.27 -6.35 24.17
C ARG A 424 -10.34 -5.50 22.89
N VAL A 425 -9.31 -5.59 22.05
CA VAL A 425 -9.24 -4.82 20.81
C VAL A 425 -10.18 -5.38 19.74
N ALA A 426 -10.41 -6.69 19.68
CA ALA A 426 -11.41 -7.30 18.81
C ALA A 426 -12.79 -6.71 19.09
N LYS A 427 -13.20 -6.61 20.36
CA LYS A 427 -14.46 -5.98 20.75
C LYS A 427 -14.47 -4.49 20.34
N ARG A 428 -13.46 -3.71 20.70
CA ARG A 428 -13.35 -2.29 20.35
C ARG A 428 -13.46 -2.04 18.83
N LEU A 429 -12.82 -2.85 18.03
CA LEU A 429 -12.69 -2.65 16.57
C LEU A 429 -13.93 -3.12 15.81
N LEU A 430 -14.59 -4.19 16.25
CA LEU A 430 -15.58 -4.92 15.47
C LEU A 430 -17.03 -4.74 15.96
N ASP A 431 -17.24 -4.09 17.11
CA ASP A 431 -18.58 -3.89 17.71
C ASP A 431 -19.33 -2.64 17.17
N ASN A 432 -18.79 -1.98 16.16
CA ASN A 432 -19.34 -0.71 15.65
C ASN A 432 -20.37 -0.88 14.52
N GLY A 433 -20.63 -2.10 14.08
CA GLY A 433 -21.43 -2.37 12.89
C GLY A 433 -20.66 -2.11 11.59
N LEU A 434 -21.28 -2.40 10.47
CA LEU A 434 -20.66 -2.29 9.13
C LEU A 434 -21.50 -1.43 8.21
N LEU A 435 -20.84 -0.66 7.35
CA LEU A 435 -21.41 -0.21 6.09
C LEU A 435 -21.18 -1.32 5.06
N VAL A 436 -22.26 -1.76 4.41
CA VAL A 436 -22.19 -2.80 3.38
C VAL A 436 -22.75 -2.26 2.06
N THR A 437 -21.98 -2.37 0.98
CA THR A 437 -22.43 -2.03 -0.37
C THR A 437 -22.42 -3.29 -1.23
N VAL A 438 -23.53 -3.56 -1.89
CA VAL A 438 -23.76 -4.72 -2.77
C VAL A 438 -24.08 -4.24 -4.16
N VAL A 439 -23.36 -4.75 -5.16
CA VAL A 439 -23.61 -4.42 -6.58
C VAL A 439 -23.82 -5.69 -7.38
N GLY A 440 -24.96 -5.80 -8.03
CA GLY A 440 -25.36 -6.98 -8.78
C GLY A 440 -26.88 -7.15 -8.78
N ARG A 441 -27.38 -8.38 -8.98
CA ARG A 441 -28.80 -8.75 -8.85
C ARG A 441 -29.00 -9.78 -7.73
N PRO A 442 -28.71 -9.40 -6.45
CA PRO A 442 -28.89 -10.35 -5.34
C PRO A 442 -30.36 -10.70 -5.17
N THR A 443 -30.67 -11.98 -5.06
CA THR A 443 -32.06 -12.44 -4.77
C THR A 443 -32.33 -12.36 -3.27
N GLY A 444 -33.51 -11.88 -2.89
CA GLY A 444 -33.94 -11.84 -1.49
C GLY A 444 -33.21 -10.83 -0.61
N LEU A 445 -32.45 -9.91 -1.20
CA LEU A 445 -31.74 -8.87 -0.47
C LEU A 445 -32.24 -7.49 -0.86
N SER A 446 -32.71 -6.72 0.12
CA SER A 446 -33.10 -5.32 -0.03
C SER A 446 -32.10 -4.39 0.62
N SER A 447 -32.15 -3.10 0.27
CA SER A 447 -31.44 -2.08 1.01
C SER A 447 -31.95 -2.02 2.45
N LYS A 448 -31.01 -1.84 3.40
CA LYS A 448 -31.29 -1.63 4.81
C LYS A 448 -30.81 -0.22 5.16
N GLU A 449 -31.71 0.65 5.58
CA GLU A 449 -31.39 1.95 6.15
C GLU A 449 -31.24 1.80 7.65
N SER A 450 -30.27 2.47 8.27
CA SER A 450 -30.21 2.62 9.73
C SER A 450 -31.29 3.60 10.13
N GLU A 451 -32.13 3.24 11.09
CA GLU A 451 -33.02 4.16 11.79
C GLU A 451 -32.26 5.24 12.53
#